data_a806bc7ec6c2525784809c218e109012
#
_entry.id   a806bc7ec6c2525784809c218e109012
#
_cell.length_a   1.000
_cell.length_b   1.000
_cell.length_c   1.000
_cell.angle_alpha   90.00
_cell.angle_beta   90.00
_cell.angle_gamma   90.00
#
_symmetry.space_group_name_H-M   'P 1'
#
loop_
_entity.id
_entity.type
_entity.pdbx_description
1 polymer ?
#
loop_
_entity_poly.entity_id
_entity_poly.type
_entity_poly.pdbx_seq_one_letter_code
_entity_poly.pdbx_strand_id
1 'polypeptide(L)'
;MITFSFTVSRPSVTVKADGTLSSGITVLTGQSGSGKSTFIKCIAGLVKPSTGRIQYDDITWVDRAKKIWVPAQERQVGYMPQGNIVFPHLSVESNIIYSKRGTPDMCDNLLSRLGLEKYRKTKAGSLSGGEQQRVALGRALYSKPTILLLDEPLS
;
A
#
# COMPACT_ATOMS: atom_id res chain seq x y z
N MET A 1 -2.40 14.63 7.17
CA MET A 1 -2.16 14.00 8.50
C MET A 1 -3.14 12.85 8.70
N ILE A 2 -2.70 11.71 9.27
CA ILE A 2 -3.62 10.61 9.62
C ILE A 2 -3.68 10.51 11.15
N THR A 3 -4.86 10.64 11.72
CA THR A 3 -5.11 10.34 13.14
C THR A 3 -5.87 9.04 13.28
N PHE A 4 -5.50 8.23 14.25
CA PHE A 4 -6.13 6.94 14.45
C PHE A 4 -6.16 6.53 15.92
N SER A 5 -7.24 5.88 16.30
CA SER A 5 -7.41 5.19 17.55
C SER A 5 -8.36 4.02 17.28
N PHE A 6 -7.81 2.80 17.16
CA PHE A 6 -8.59 1.64 16.79
C PHE A 6 -8.07 0.33 17.38
N THR A 7 -8.95 -0.65 17.40
CA THR A 7 -8.60 -2.03 17.76
C THR A 7 -9.03 -2.97 16.64
N VAL A 8 -8.18 -3.94 16.32
CA VAL A 8 -8.51 -5.09 15.47
C VAL A 8 -8.35 -6.34 16.30
N SER A 9 -9.44 -7.04 16.52
CA SER A 9 -9.45 -8.34 17.22
C SER A 9 -9.54 -9.46 16.18
N ARG A 10 -8.61 -10.38 16.24
CA ARG A 10 -8.57 -11.63 15.47
C ARG A 10 -8.35 -12.80 16.43
N PRO A 11 -8.67 -14.05 16.05
CA PRO A 11 -8.56 -15.20 16.97
C PRO A 11 -7.19 -15.34 17.63
N SER A 12 -6.10 -15.03 16.91
CA SER A 12 -4.72 -15.21 17.37
C SER A 12 -4.04 -13.92 17.85
N VAL A 13 -4.61 -12.73 17.55
CA VAL A 13 -3.95 -11.45 17.88
C VAL A 13 -4.94 -10.31 17.98
N THR A 14 -4.73 -9.44 18.97
CA THR A 14 -5.41 -8.16 19.08
C THR A 14 -4.40 -7.04 18.87
N VAL A 15 -4.62 -6.23 17.84
CA VAL A 15 -3.81 -5.04 17.54
C VAL A 15 -4.55 -3.81 18.02
N LYS A 16 -3.94 -3.07 18.95
CA LYS A 16 -4.42 -1.75 19.38
C LYS A 16 -3.45 -0.70 18.86
N ALA A 17 -3.98 0.34 18.27
CA ALA A 17 -3.18 1.44 17.72
C ALA A 17 -3.84 2.77 18.04
N ASP A 18 -3.04 3.71 18.52
CA ASP A 18 -3.45 5.09 18.81
C ASP A 18 -2.30 6.02 18.44
N GLY A 19 -2.60 7.12 17.76
CA GLY A 19 -1.58 8.08 17.38
C GLY A 19 -1.90 8.91 16.14
N THR A 20 -0.85 9.54 15.63
CA THR A 20 -0.90 10.44 14.48
C THR A 20 0.30 10.19 13.57
N LEU A 21 0.06 10.12 12.27
CA LEU A 21 1.10 10.12 11.23
C LEU A 21 1.08 11.49 10.54
N SER A 22 2.19 12.21 10.64
CA SER A 22 2.40 13.48 9.92
C SER A 22 2.85 13.24 8.48
N SER A 23 2.97 14.31 7.70
CA SER A 23 3.62 14.27 6.38
C SER A 23 5.09 13.90 6.51
N GLY A 24 5.62 13.22 5.49
CA GLY A 24 6.99 12.71 5.47
C GLY A 24 7.05 11.19 5.52
N ILE A 25 8.18 10.65 5.97
CA ILE A 25 8.42 9.21 6.05
C ILE A 25 8.27 8.77 7.51
N THR A 26 7.37 7.80 7.74
CA THR A 26 7.22 7.14 9.03
C THR A 26 7.61 5.68 8.89
N VAL A 27 8.48 5.21 9.77
CA VAL A 27 8.91 3.80 9.82
C VAL A 27 8.24 3.10 11.00
N LEU A 28 7.54 2.01 10.69
CA LEU A 28 6.90 1.16 11.68
C LEU A 28 7.81 -0.03 12.01
N THR A 29 8.34 -0.07 13.22
CA THR A 29 9.26 -1.11 13.70
C THR A 29 8.59 -2.02 14.73
N GLY A 30 9.10 -3.24 14.88
CA GLY A 30 8.61 -4.19 15.87
C GLY A 30 8.87 -5.64 15.44
N GLN A 31 8.73 -6.56 16.37
CA GLN A 31 8.94 -8.00 16.15
C GLN A 31 7.99 -8.56 15.06
N SER A 32 8.39 -9.70 14.48
CA SER A 32 7.49 -10.43 13.58
C SER A 32 6.22 -10.84 14.35
N GLY A 33 5.06 -10.74 13.68
CA GLY A 33 3.77 -11.04 14.31
C GLY A 33 3.19 -9.94 15.22
N SER A 34 3.88 -8.82 15.46
CA SER A 34 3.39 -7.72 16.32
C SER A 34 2.19 -6.95 15.74
N GLY A 35 1.74 -7.27 14.53
CA GLY A 35 0.56 -6.65 13.91
C GLY A 35 0.86 -5.49 12.96
N LYS A 36 2.13 -5.24 12.58
CA LYS A 36 2.52 -4.17 11.62
C LYS A 36 1.72 -4.24 10.32
N SER A 37 1.70 -5.39 9.66
CA SER A 37 0.93 -5.57 8.43
C SER A 37 -0.58 -5.39 8.64
N THR A 38 -1.11 -5.77 9.80
CA THR A 38 -2.51 -5.56 10.14
C THR A 38 -2.81 -4.07 10.29
N PHE A 39 -1.93 -3.32 10.97
CA PHE A 39 -2.02 -1.86 11.10
C PHE A 39 -2.02 -1.20 9.70
N ILE A 40 -1.03 -1.52 8.86
CA ILE A 40 -0.91 -0.98 7.49
C ILE A 40 -2.18 -1.29 6.68
N LYS A 41 -2.69 -2.53 6.75
CA LYS A 41 -3.93 -2.94 6.06
C LYS A 41 -5.18 -2.20 6.56
N CYS A 42 -5.22 -1.81 7.85
CA CYS A 42 -6.31 -0.96 8.37
C CYS A 42 -6.26 0.45 7.77
N ILE A 43 -5.06 1.06 7.73
CA ILE A 43 -4.86 2.37 7.09
C ILE A 43 -5.16 2.30 5.59
N ALA A 44 -4.77 1.21 4.91
CA ALA A 44 -5.08 0.98 3.50
C ALA A 44 -6.57 0.76 3.20
N GLY A 45 -7.41 0.48 4.21
CA GLY A 45 -8.82 0.14 4.00
C GLY A 45 -9.08 -1.30 3.55
N LEU A 46 -8.10 -2.19 3.74
CA LEU A 46 -8.18 -3.61 3.40
C LEU A 46 -8.67 -4.46 4.59
N VAL A 47 -8.46 -3.98 5.79
CA VAL A 47 -8.93 -4.61 7.03
C VAL A 47 -9.77 -3.62 7.81
N LYS A 48 -10.97 -4.04 8.17
CA LYS A 48 -11.92 -3.23 8.95
C LYS A 48 -11.62 -3.40 10.44
N PRO A 49 -11.32 -2.31 11.19
CA PRO A 49 -11.18 -2.38 12.64
C PRO A 49 -12.44 -2.88 13.34
N SER A 50 -12.26 -3.56 14.46
CA SER A 50 -13.37 -4.00 15.32
C SER A 50 -14.04 -2.81 16.02
N THR A 51 -13.22 -1.87 16.52
CA THR A 51 -13.65 -0.64 17.18
C THR A 51 -12.76 0.53 16.77
N GLY A 52 -13.19 1.77 17.06
CA GLY A 52 -12.38 2.96 16.92
C GLY A 52 -12.59 3.76 15.64
N ARG A 53 -11.66 4.66 15.39
CA ARG A 53 -11.72 5.68 14.32
C ARG A 53 -10.39 5.81 13.60
N ILE A 54 -10.46 6.11 12.30
CA ILE A 54 -9.33 6.53 11.46
C ILE A 54 -9.79 7.74 10.65
N GLN A 55 -8.99 8.79 10.67
CA GLN A 55 -9.28 10.05 9.97
C GLN A 55 -8.05 10.47 9.16
N TYR A 56 -8.25 10.92 7.94
CA TYR A 56 -7.26 11.54 7.09
C TYR A 56 -7.64 12.99 6.84
N ASP A 57 -6.87 13.91 7.39
CA ASP A 57 -7.22 15.33 7.47
C ASP A 57 -8.67 15.49 7.99
N ASP A 58 -9.56 16.11 7.23
CA ASP A 58 -10.98 16.29 7.62
C ASP A 58 -11.88 15.11 7.21
N ILE A 59 -11.33 14.09 6.53
CA ILE A 59 -12.10 12.96 6.01
C ILE A 59 -12.07 11.79 7.00
N THR A 60 -13.21 11.40 7.52
CA THR A 60 -13.33 10.20 8.34
C THR A 60 -13.34 8.94 7.47
N TRP A 61 -12.25 8.15 7.50
CA TRP A 61 -12.19 6.87 6.79
C TRP A 61 -12.86 5.73 7.53
N VAL A 62 -12.79 5.75 8.86
CA VAL A 62 -13.43 4.76 9.73
C VAL A 62 -14.01 5.46 10.95
N ASP A 63 -15.24 5.14 11.28
CA ASP A 63 -15.84 5.41 12.58
C ASP A 63 -16.79 4.26 12.88
N ARG A 64 -16.38 3.37 13.80
CA ARG A 64 -17.15 2.16 14.10
C ARG A 64 -18.45 2.46 14.83
N ALA A 65 -18.47 3.51 15.65
CA ALA A 65 -19.67 3.95 16.36
C ALA A 65 -20.71 4.52 15.39
N LYS A 66 -20.26 5.28 14.39
CA LYS A 66 -21.12 5.89 13.35
C LYS A 66 -21.34 4.98 12.14
N LYS A 67 -20.80 3.75 12.14
CA LYS A 67 -20.87 2.79 11.02
C LYS A 67 -20.22 3.30 9.72
N ILE A 68 -19.30 4.26 9.80
CA ILE A 68 -18.56 4.79 8.64
C ILE A 68 -17.44 3.83 8.27
N TRP A 69 -17.33 3.52 6.98
CA TRP A 69 -16.24 2.74 6.39
C TRP A 69 -16.01 3.18 4.95
N VAL A 70 -14.84 3.79 4.71
CA VAL A 70 -14.36 4.12 3.36
C VAL A 70 -13.50 2.95 2.88
N PRO A 71 -13.83 2.26 1.79
CA PRO A 71 -13.06 1.14 1.27
C PRO A 71 -11.76 1.59 0.61
N ALA A 72 -10.80 0.65 0.43
CA ALA A 72 -9.45 0.95 -0.06
C ALA A 72 -9.42 1.72 -1.39
N GLN A 73 -10.31 1.38 -2.33
CA GLN A 73 -10.37 2.01 -3.66
C GLN A 73 -10.74 3.50 -3.63
N GLU A 74 -11.36 3.96 -2.53
CA GLU A 74 -11.77 5.35 -2.32
C GLU A 74 -10.76 6.17 -1.51
N ARG A 75 -9.73 5.50 -0.93
CA ARG A 75 -8.69 6.15 -0.11
C ARG A 75 -7.48 6.44 -0.96
N GLN A 76 -7.33 7.14 -1.87
CA GLN A 76 -6.13 7.50 -2.66
C GLN A 76 -4.77 7.01 -2.09
N VAL A 77 -4.71 5.75 -1.68
CA VAL A 77 -3.58 5.08 -1.04
C VAL A 77 -2.93 4.13 -2.03
N GLY A 78 -1.62 4.23 -2.22
CA GLY A 78 -0.80 3.22 -2.85
C GLY A 78 -0.39 2.20 -1.78
N TYR A 79 -0.65 0.92 -2.03
CA TYR A 79 -0.28 -0.15 -1.10
C TYR A 79 0.60 -1.18 -1.79
N MET A 80 1.75 -1.44 -1.22
CA MET A 80 2.65 -2.52 -1.59
C MET A 80 2.67 -3.54 -0.44
N PRO A 81 2.02 -4.71 -0.60
CA PRO A 81 2.00 -5.74 0.41
C PRO A 81 3.35 -6.47 0.50
N GLN A 82 3.55 -7.17 1.60
CA GLN A 82 4.65 -8.11 1.76
C GLN A 82 4.57 -9.19 0.68
N GLY A 83 5.70 -9.55 0.11
CA GLY A 83 5.82 -10.49 -1.00
C GLY A 83 5.68 -9.84 -2.37
N ASN A 84 6.16 -10.53 -3.38
CA ASN A 84 6.25 -10.01 -4.75
C ASN A 84 4.92 -10.16 -5.49
N ILE A 85 3.94 -9.33 -5.17
CA ILE A 85 2.62 -9.40 -5.80
C ILE A 85 2.62 -8.59 -7.09
N VAL A 86 3.11 -9.21 -8.16
CA VAL A 86 2.94 -8.74 -9.54
C VAL A 86 1.86 -9.59 -10.24
N PHE A 87 1.35 -9.12 -11.36
CA PHE A 87 0.55 -9.94 -12.27
C PHE A 87 1.52 -10.70 -13.18
N PRO A 88 1.81 -11.99 -12.94
CA PRO A 88 2.92 -12.69 -13.58
C PRO A 88 2.75 -12.86 -15.09
N HIS A 89 1.53 -12.88 -15.57
CA HIS A 89 1.15 -13.01 -16.99
C HIS A 89 1.22 -11.70 -17.77
N LEU A 90 1.25 -10.56 -17.07
CA LEU A 90 1.35 -9.22 -17.69
C LEU A 90 2.82 -8.81 -17.83
N SER A 91 3.10 -7.95 -18.81
CA SER A 91 4.41 -7.30 -18.95
C SER A 91 4.71 -6.36 -17.77
N VAL A 92 5.96 -5.98 -17.60
CA VAL A 92 6.38 -4.96 -16.61
C VAL A 92 5.60 -3.67 -16.80
N GLU A 93 5.54 -3.16 -18.02
CA GLU A 93 4.78 -1.96 -18.36
C GLU A 93 3.30 -2.11 -18.01
N SER A 94 2.67 -3.21 -18.43
CA SER A 94 1.24 -3.47 -18.14
C SER A 94 0.95 -3.60 -16.65
N ASN A 95 1.90 -4.10 -15.85
CA ASN A 95 1.80 -4.08 -14.40
C ASN A 95 1.81 -2.66 -13.85
N ILE A 96 2.77 -1.82 -14.28
CA ILE A 96 2.92 -0.45 -13.79
C ILE A 96 1.67 0.37 -14.11
N ILE A 97 1.23 0.36 -15.37
CA ILE A 97 0.09 1.19 -15.81
C ILE A 97 -1.28 0.63 -15.44
N TYR A 98 -1.35 -0.45 -14.67
CA TYR A 98 -2.59 -1.18 -14.39
C TYR A 98 -3.71 -0.32 -13.81
N SER A 99 -3.37 0.67 -12.98
CA SER A 99 -4.36 1.57 -12.37
C SER A 99 -5.01 2.55 -13.36
N LYS A 100 -4.40 2.77 -14.54
CA LYS A 100 -4.80 3.76 -15.56
C LYS A 100 -4.89 5.21 -15.04
N ARG A 101 -4.26 5.51 -13.89
CA ARG A 101 -4.31 6.85 -13.27
C ARG A 101 -3.13 7.75 -13.62
N GLY A 102 -2.03 7.18 -14.10
CA GLY A 102 -0.84 7.91 -14.53
C GLY A 102 -0.90 8.29 -16.02
N THR A 103 0.21 8.85 -16.51
CA THR A 103 0.42 9.23 -17.91
C THR A 103 1.52 8.36 -18.54
N PRO A 104 1.63 8.28 -19.88
CA PRO A 104 2.75 7.59 -20.55
C PRO A 104 4.11 8.07 -20.05
N ASP A 105 4.36 9.38 -19.98
CA ASP A 105 5.60 9.96 -19.49
C ASP A 105 5.93 9.54 -18.06
N MET A 106 4.91 9.41 -17.22
CA MET A 106 5.10 8.88 -15.86
C MET A 106 5.53 7.43 -15.87
N CYS A 107 5.00 6.61 -16.79
CA CYS A 107 5.43 5.23 -16.94
C CYS A 107 6.90 5.16 -17.35
N ASP A 108 7.32 5.93 -18.35
CA ASP A 108 8.68 5.98 -18.82
C ASP A 108 9.65 6.43 -17.73
N ASN A 109 9.30 7.46 -16.97
CA ASN A 109 10.07 7.93 -15.83
C ASN A 109 10.20 6.86 -14.74
N LEU A 110 9.11 6.15 -14.39
CA LEU A 110 9.15 5.08 -13.41
C LEU A 110 9.99 3.90 -13.87
N LEU A 111 9.88 3.49 -15.15
CA LEU A 111 10.72 2.43 -15.72
C LEU A 111 12.20 2.78 -15.61
N SER A 112 12.57 4.00 -15.97
CA SER A 112 13.95 4.49 -15.88
C SER A 112 14.44 4.53 -14.44
N ARG A 113 13.73 5.21 -13.55
CA ARG A 113 14.15 5.36 -12.14
C ARG A 113 14.23 4.05 -11.37
N LEU A 114 13.45 3.05 -11.76
CA LEU A 114 13.43 1.72 -11.14
C LEU A 114 14.38 0.73 -11.84
N GLY A 115 15.08 1.15 -12.92
CA GLY A 115 16.00 0.31 -13.68
C GLY A 115 15.28 -0.86 -14.38
N LEU A 116 14.07 -0.63 -14.87
CA LEU A 116 13.20 -1.63 -15.49
C LEU A 116 13.05 -1.45 -17.01
N GLU A 117 13.70 -0.47 -17.64
CA GLU A 117 13.53 -0.14 -19.06
C GLU A 117 13.77 -1.35 -19.97
N LYS A 118 14.85 -2.08 -19.74
CA LYS A 118 15.21 -3.27 -20.53
C LYS A 118 14.20 -4.42 -20.40
N TYR A 119 13.40 -4.40 -19.33
CA TYR A 119 12.38 -5.43 -19.07
C TYR A 119 10.96 -4.98 -19.46
N ARG A 120 10.80 -3.81 -20.05
CA ARG A 120 9.50 -3.17 -20.33
C ARG A 120 8.43 -4.15 -20.86
N LYS A 121 8.81 -4.94 -21.87
CA LYS A 121 7.91 -5.91 -22.54
C LYS A 121 8.01 -7.33 -21.95
N THR A 122 8.88 -7.56 -21.00
CA THR A 122 9.08 -8.86 -20.36
C THR A 122 7.92 -9.17 -19.41
N LYS A 123 7.45 -10.42 -19.38
CA LYS A 123 6.44 -10.87 -18.41
C LYS A 123 7.01 -10.76 -17.00
N ALA A 124 6.26 -10.14 -16.09
CA ALA A 124 6.74 -9.90 -14.73
C ALA A 124 7.03 -11.20 -13.95
N GLY A 125 6.36 -12.28 -14.28
CA GLY A 125 6.60 -13.58 -13.64
C GLY A 125 7.98 -14.19 -13.90
N SER A 126 8.70 -13.76 -14.96
CA SER A 126 10.05 -14.27 -15.28
C SER A 126 11.18 -13.44 -14.65
N LEU A 127 10.86 -12.38 -13.92
CA LEU A 127 11.83 -11.50 -13.27
C LEU A 127 12.31 -12.09 -11.94
N SER A 128 13.48 -11.68 -11.49
CA SER A 128 13.97 -11.94 -10.13
C SER A 128 13.08 -11.29 -9.08
N GLY A 129 13.14 -11.79 -7.83
CA GLY A 129 12.33 -11.24 -6.73
C GLY A 129 12.50 -9.73 -6.54
N GLY A 130 13.75 -9.22 -6.58
CA GLY A 130 14.01 -7.79 -6.46
C GLY A 130 13.49 -6.96 -7.64
N GLU A 131 13.48 -7.53 -8.87
CA GLU A 131 12.87 -6.86 -10.02
C GLU A 131 11.35 -6.83 -9.92
N GLN A 132 10.72 -7.93 -9.49
CA GLN A 132 9.29 -7.96 -9.22
C GLN A 132 8.87 -6.96 -8.15
N GLN A 133 9.70 -6.80 -7.12
CA GLN A 133 9.48 -5.81 -6.06
C GLN A 133 9.49 -4.38 -6.62
N ARG A 134 10.45 -4.06 -7.49
CA ARG A 134 10.48 -2.76 -8.18
C ARG A 134 9.27 -2.55 -9.09
N VAL A 135 8.80 -3.58 -9.77
CA VAL A 135 7.55 -3.52 -10.57
C VAL A 135 6.35 -3.22 -9.68
N ALA A 136 6.22 -3.90 -8.54
CA ALA A 136 5.13 -3.68 -7.58
C ALA A 136 5.16 -2.24 -7.02
N LEU A 137 6.35 -1.72 -6.72
CA LEU A 137 6.54 -0.33 -6.30
C LEU A 137 6.13 0.65 -7.42
N GLY A 138 6.57 0.42 -8.65
CA GLY A 138 6.20 1.23 -9.81
C GLY A 138 4.69 1.28 -10.02
N ARG A 139 4.00 0.15 -9.89
CA ARG A 139 2.54 0.07 -9.95
C ARG A 139 1.86 0.88 -8.84
N ALA A 140 2.36 0.80 -7.62
CA ALA A 140 1.81 1.57 -6.50
C ALA A 140 1.99 3.07 -6.73
N LEU A 141 3.15 3.52 -7.19
CA LEU A 141 3.45 4.91 -7.49
C LEU A 141 2.63 5.44 -8.68
N TYR A 142 2.44 4.63 -9.74
CA TYR A 142 1.68 5.03 -10.93
C TYR A 142 0.22 5.36 -10.62
N SER A 143 -0.32 4.86 -9.54
CA SER A 143 -1.68 5.19 -9.08
C SER A 143 -1.81 6.63 -8.55
N LYS A 144 -0.71 7.41 -8.49
CA LYS A 144 -0.63 8.78 -7.94
C LYS A 144 -1.21 8.85 -6.53
N PRO A 145 -0.72 8.05 -5.58
CA PRO A 145 -1.27 8.04 -4.25
C PRO A 145 -0.86 9.30 -3.47
N THR A 146 -1.73 9.78 -2.59
CA THR A 146 -1.38 10.80 -1.59
C THR A 146 -0.62 10.19 -0.41
N ILE A 147 -0.82 8.89 -0.17
CA ILE A 147 -0.17 8.12 0.88
C ILE A 147 0.33 6.81 0.27
N LEU A 148 1.62 6.51 0.48
CA LEU A 148 2.24 5.26 0.06
C LEU A 148 2.49 4.39 1.29
N LEU A 149 1.91 3.22 1.32
CA LEU A 149 2.07 2.22 2.38
C LEU A 149 2.89 1.04 1.85
N LEU A 150 4.01 0.78 2.49
CA LEU A 150 4.95 -0.28 2.11
C LEU A 150 5.05 -1.28 3.27
N ASP A 151 4.74 -2.54 3.02
CA ASP A 151 4.80 -3.64 4.00
C ASP A 151 6.02 -4.50 3.68
N GLU A 152 7.09 -4.36 4.47
CA GLU A 152 8.40 -5.00 4.29
C GLU A 152 9.02 -4.80 2.88
N PRO A 153 9.26 -3.54 2.45
CA PRO A 153 9.68 -3.24 1.09
C PRO A 153 11.13 -3.63 0.76
N LEU A 154 11.90 -4.11 1.73
CA LEU A 154 13.33 -4.46 1.60
C LEU A 154 13.62 -5.92 1.97
N SER A 155 12.60 -6.78 2.01
CA SER A 155 12.75 -8.20 2.36
C SER A 155 13.18 -9.05 1.16
#